data_4b9bbff68e7ee497f9da418f31332106
#
_entry.id   4b9bbff68e7ee497f9da418f31332106
#
_cell.length_a   1.000
_cell.length_b   1.000
_cell.length_c   1.000
_cell.angle_alpha   90.00
_cell.angle_beta   90.00
_cell.angle_gamma   90.00
#
_symmetry.space_group_name_H-M   'P 1'
#
loop_
_entity.id
_entity.type
_entity.pdbx_description
1 polymer ?
#
loop_
_entity_poly.entity_id
_entity_poly.type
_entity_poly.pdbx_seq_one_letter_code
_entity_poly.pdbx_strand_id
1 'polypeptide(L)'
;MGFAFDSRFDEISGGDITLKIREKAEGSRVQLPYYYYDILAEGVPVGRISIRTGDNFHTYYNGHIGYEVNEEARGHSYARRACELVLDAARFHGMTRLYITCAEDNAPSYRTIERLGGRLLEICEVPREYFAWYEGIPRHRIYQLDL
;
A
#
# COMPACT_ATOMS: atom_id res chain seq x y z
N MET A 1 -16.01 -16.31 9.58
CA MET A 1 -16.02 -15.00 10.22
C MET A 1 -15.59 -13.95 9.22
N GLY A 2 -16.32 -12.88 9.13
CA GLY A 2 -16.00 -11.78 8.23
C GLY A 2 -14.88 -10.91 8.78
N PHE A 3 -14.32 -10.09 7.91
CA PHE A 3 -13.35 -9.06 8.27
C PHE A 3 -14.04 -7.98 9.10
N ALA A 4 -13.35 -7.46 10.10
CA ALA A 4 -13.82 -6.31 10.88
C ALA A 4 -12.67 -5.35 11.13
N PHE A 5 -12.90 -4.07 10.91
CA PHE A 5 -11.93 -3.03 11.20
C PHE A 5 -11.70 -2.93 12.71
N ASP A 6 -10.48 -2.54 13.09
CA ASP A 6 -10.12 -2.32 14.49
C ASP A 6 -9.74 -0.85 14.67
N SER A 7 -10.40 -0.18 15.62
CA SER A 7 -10.21 1.25 15.84
C SER A 7 -8.82 1.65 16.32
N ARG A 8 -8.00 0.70 16.79
CA ARG A 8 -6.61 1.00 17.15
C ARG A 8 -5.81 1.52 15.96
N PHE A 9 -6.25 1.19 14.72
CA PHE A 9 -5.59 1.62 13.50
C PHE A 9 -6.23 2.85 12.88
N ASP A 10 -7.12 3.54 13.59
CA ASP A 10 -7.66 4.81 13.10
C ASP A 10 -6.61 5.92 13.13
N GLU A 11 -5.60 5.79 13.98
CA GLU A 11 -4.46 6.69 14.01
C GLU A 11 -3.21 5.91 14.38
N ILE A 12 -2.16 6.03 13.56
CA ILE A 12 -0.89 5.32 13.78
C ILE A 12 0.22 6.35 13.74
N SER A 13 1.02 6.45 14.81
CA SER A 13 2.10 7.41 14.88
C SER A 13 3.46 6.74 15.00
N GLY A 14 4.47 7.34 14.39
CA GLY A 14 5.85 6.90 14.50
C GLY A 14 6.79 8.03 14.13
N GLY A 15 7.67 8.42 15.09
CA GLY A 15 8.57 9.55 14.89
C GLY A 15 7.78 10.84 14.69
N ASP A 16 8.09 11.57 13.63
CA ASP A 16 7.44 12.83 13.31
C ASP A 16 6.24 12.68 12.35
N ILE A 17 5.85 11.43 12.01
CA ILE A 17 4.70 11.23 11.13
C ILE A 17 3.55 10.55 11.86
N THR A 18 2.34 10.89 11.43
CA THR A 18 1.09 10.28 11.91
C THR A 18 0.25 9.92 10.70
N LEU A 19 -0.29 8.71 10.72
CA LEU A 19 -1.29 8.28 9.75
C LEU A 19 -2.66 8.46 10.38
N LYS A 20 -3.49 9.28 9.77
CA LYS A 20 -4.83 9.58 10.29
C LYS A 20 -5.86 9.02 9.35
N ILE A 21 -6.78 8.24 9.88
CA ILE A 21 -7.77 7.56 9.06
C ILE A 21 -8.63 8.55 8.28
N ARG A 22 -8.75 8.29 6.99
CA ARG A 22 -9.57 9.06 6.07
C ARG A 22 -10.82 8.27 5.67
N GLU A 23 -10.65 6.95 5.48
CA GLU A 23 -11.72 6.08 5.05
C GLU A 23 -11.42 4.64 5.47
N LYS A 24 -12.46 3.93 5.89
CA LYS A 24 -12.43 2.48 6.10
C LYS A 24 -13.43 1.88 5.12
N ALA A 25 -12.92 1.22 4.08
CA ALA A 25 -13.75 0.66 3.02
C ALA A 25 -13.90 -0.84 3.20
N GLU A 26 -15.14 -1.32 3.23
CA GLU A 26 -15.42 -2.74 3.45
C GLU A 26 -15.04 -3.64 2.28
N GLY A 27 -14.70 -3.05 1.15
CA GLY A 27 -14.36 -3.81 -0.03
C GLY A 27 -15.57 -4.17 -0.87
N SER A 28 -15.33 -4.98 -1.88
CA SER A 28 -16.36 -5.39 -2.82
C SER A 28 -16.02 -6.78 -3.35
N ARG A 29 -16.71 -7.20 -4.41
CA ARG A 29 -16.40 -8.48 -5.05
C ARG A 29 -14.98 -8.53 -5.64
N VAL A 30 -14.42 -7.37 -6.03
CA VAL A 30 -13.09 -7.30 -6.65
C VAL A 30 -12.05 -6.61 -5.78
N GLN A 31 -12.47 -5.78 -4.82
CA GLN A 31 -11.55 -5.07 -3.94
C GLN A 31 -11.63 -5.61 -2.52
N LEU A 32 -10.46 -5.82 -1.91
CA LEU A 32 -10.36 -6.22 -0.51
C LEU A 32 -10.74 -5.05 0.40
N PRO A 33 -11.13 -5.31 1.66
CA PRO A 33 -11.28 -4.24 2.65
C PRO A 33 -9.98 -3.48 2.83
N TYR A 34 -10.05 -2.17 3.05
CA TYR A 34 -8.84 -1.38 3.24
C TYR A 34 -9.04 -0.21 4.19
N TYR A 35 -7.92 0.17 4.84
CA TYR A 35 -7.78 1.42 5.59
C TYR A 35 -7.09 2.43 4.68
N TYR A 36 -7.58 3.66 4.67
CA TYR A 36 -7.01 4.73 3.86
C TYR A 36 -6.70 5.93 4.74
N TYR A 37 -5.45 6.39 4.69
CA TYR A 37 -4.93 7.39 5.62
C TYR A 37 -4.40 8.61 4.91
N ASP A 38 -4.52 9.77 5.59
CA ASP A 38 -3.67 10.92 5.32
C ASP A 38 -2.35 10.70 6.05
N ILE A 39 -1.24 11.02 5.40
CA ILE A 39 0.08 11.03 6.03
C ILE A 39 0.35 12.46 6.49
N LEU A 40 0.54 12.66 7.79
CA LEU A 40 0.85 13.97 8.36
C LEU A 40 2.28 13.97 8.88
N ALA A 41 3.06 14.98 8.52
CA ALA A 41 4.39 15.21 9.06
C ALA A 41 4.33 16.46 9.92
N GLU A 42 4.51 16.29 11.24
CA GLU A 42 4.35 17.37 12.20
C GLU A 42 3.03 18.13 12.02
N GLY A 43 1.95 17.37 11.77
CA GLY A 43 0.61 17.93 11.58
C GLY A 43 0.32 18.46 10.18
N VAL A 44 1.28 18.44 9.26
CA VAL A 44 1.09 18.94 7.89
C VAL A 44 0.84 17.76 6.95
N PRO A 45 -0.24 17.80 6.15
CA PRO A 45 -0.50 16.74 5.18
C PRO A 45 0.59 16.69 4.11
N VAL A 46 1.20 15.49 3.94
CA VAL A 46 2.30 15.28 2.98
C VAL A 46 2.00 14.19 1.97
N GLY A 47 0.93 13.43 2.16
CA GLY A 47 0.57 12.35 1.24
C GLY A 47 -0.55 11.49 1.76
N ARG A 48 -0.72 10.33 1.14
CA ARG A 48 -1.76 9.36 1.49
C ARG A 48 -1.20 7.96 1.36
N ILE A 49 -1.79 7.03 2.12
CA ILE A 49 -1.43 5.62 2.07
C ILE A 49 -2.64 4.76 2.37
N SER A 50 -2.74 3.62 1.70
CA SER A 50 -3.77 2.63 1.98
C SER A 50 -3.12 1.28 2.24
N ILE A 51 -3.78 0.47 3.06
CA ILE A 51 -3.44 -0.93 3.28
C ILE A 51 -4.69 -1.78 3.07
N ARG A 52 -4.62 -2.69 2.11
CA ARG A 52 -5.66 -3.67 1.82
C ARG A 52 -5.36 -4.93 2.60
N THR A 53 -6.39 -5.52 3.18
CA THR A 53 -6.26 -6.71 4.03
C THR A 53 -6.90 -7.90 3.36
N GLY A 54 -6.21 -9.04 3.43
CA GLY A 54 -6.67 -10.26 2.78
C GLY A 54 -5.87 -10.60 1.53
N ASP A 55 -6.49 -11.32 0.62
CA ASP A 55 -5.81 -11.74 -0.61
C ASP A 55 -6.83 -12.03 -1.71
N ASN A 56 -6.51 -11.65 -2.95
CA ASN A 56 -7.30 -12.01 -4.11
C ASN A 56 -6.46 -11.86 -5.38
N PHE A 57 -7.01 -12.29 -6.51
CA PHE A 57 -6.37 -12.20 -7.82
C PHE A 57 -5.95 -10.76 -8.16
N HIS A 58 -6.84 -9.80 -7.92
CA HIS A 58 -6.61 -8.41 -8.32
C HIS A 58 -5.49 -7.74 -7.51
N THR A 59 -5.40 -8.09 -6.23
CA THR A 59 -4.43 -7.48 -5.33
C THR A 59 -3.00 -7.91 -5.65
N TYR A 60 -2.81 -9.04 -6.30
CA TYR A 60 -1.49 -9.41 -6.79
C TYR A 60 -0.94 -8.35 -7.76
N TYR A 61 -1.79 -7.76 -8.60
CA TYR A 61 -1.38 -6.74 -9.57
C TYR A 61 -1.48 -5.32 -9.04
N ASN A 62 -2.40 -5.08 -8.13
CA ASN A 62 -2.66 -3.76 -7.56
C ASN A 62 -1.82 -3.47 -6.31
N GLY A 63 -1.40 -4.52 -5.62
CA GLY A 63 -0.67 -4.42 -4.37
C GLY A 63 -1.58 -4.22 -3.16
N HIS A 64 -1.10 -4.63 -2.00
CA HIS A 64 -1.81 -4.41 -0.74
C HIS A 64 -1.60 -2.99 -0.22
N ILE A 65 -0.48 -2.37 -0.56
CA ILE A 65 -0.18 -1.00 -0.13
C ILE A 65 -0.14 -0.09 -1.35
N GLY A 66 -0.92 0.99 -1.30
CA GLY A 66 -0.85 2.07 -2.26
C GLY A 66 -0.46 3.36 -1.53
N TYR A 67 0.45 4.14 -2.08
CA TYR A 67 0.88 5.38 -1.45
C TYR A 67 1.18 6.46 -2.48
N GLU A 68 1.09 7.69 -2.01
CA GLU A 68 1.37 8.87 -2.80
C GLU A 68 1.91 9.94 -1.85
N VAL A 69 3.01 10.56 -2.20
CA VAL A 69 3.59 11.68 -1.44
C VAL A 69 3.57 12.91 -2.32
N ASN A 70 3.11 14.03 -1.76
CA ASN A 70 3.05 15.31 -2.47
C ASN A 70 4.45 15.68 -2.98
N GLU A 71 4.52 16.25 -4.17
CA GLU A 71 5.80 16.56 -4.82
C GLU A 71 6.72 17.38 -3.92
N GLU A 72 6.18 18.42 -3.28
CA GLU A 72 6.96 19.31 -2.41
C GLU A 72 7.42 18.64 -1.11
N ALA A 73 6.89 17.47 -0.78
CA ALA A 73 7.24 16.75 0.43
C ALA A 73 8.18 15.56 0.16
N ARG A 74 8.59 15.35 -1.07
CA ARG A 74 9.48 14.24 -1.43
C ARG A 74 10.88 14.45 -0.90
N GLY A 75 11.65 13.36 -0.77
CA GLY A 75 13.03 13.41 -0.29
C GLY A 75 13.17 13.20 1.23
N HIS A 76 12.09 12.93 1.95
CA HIS A 76 12.10 12.72 3.40
C HIS A 76 11.80 11.28 3.82
N SER A 77 11.71 10.36 2.87
CA SER A 77 11.35 8.95 3.09
C SER A 77 9.97 8.76 3.73
N TYR A 78 9.05 9.69 3.52
CA TYR A 78 7.70 9.59 4.09
C TYR A 78 6.96 8.36 3.60
N ALA A 79 7.06 8.02 2.32
CA ALA A 79 6.41 6.84 1.77
C ALA A 79 6.88 5.56 2.45
N ARG A 80 8.19 5.37 2.57
CA ARG A 80 8.77 4.19 3.23
C ARG A 80 8.35 4.11 4.69
N ARG A 81 8.44 5.23 5.40
CA ARG A 81 8.11 5.27 6.82
C ARG A 81 6.62 5.02 7.06
N ALA A 82 5.76 5.56 6.22
CA ALA A 82 4.33 5.29 6.28
C ALA A 82 4.02 3.82 5.99
N CYS A 83 4.70 3.22 5.00
CA CYS A 83 4.56 1.80 4.73
C CYS A 83 4.90 0.96 5.95
N GLU A 84 6.01 1.26 6.63
CA GLU A 84 6.40 0.54 7.84
C GLU A 84 5.32 0.60 8.92
N LEU A 85 4.66 1.75 9.07
CA LEU A 85 3.61 1.92 10.07
C LEU A 85 2.36 1.08 9.77
N VAL A 86 1.96 0.95 8.51
CA VAL A 86 0.75 0.19 8.18
C VAL A 86 0.95 -1.32 8.26
N LEU A 87 2.19 -1.81 8.36
CA LEU A 87 2.45 -3.25 8.47
C LEU A 87 1.84 -3.84 9.73
N ASP A 88 1.72 -3.08 10.81
CA ASP A 88 1.10 -3.56 12.04
C ASP A 88 -0.38 -3.89 11.82
N ALA A 89 -1.08 -3.10 11.02
CA ALA A 89 -2.47 -3.39 10.67
C ALA A 89 -2.56 -4.69 9.87
N ALA A 90 -1.66 -4.89 8.91
CA ALA A 90 -1.62 -6.12 8.13
C ALA A 90 -1.39 -7.34 9.02
N ARG A 91 -0.42 -7.26 9.92
CA ARG A 91 -0.12 -8.35 10.87
C ARG A 91 -1.30 -8.66 11.78
N PHE A 92 -1.94 -7.62 12.31
CA PHE A 92 -3.12 -7.79 13.16
C PHE A 92 -4.23 -8.56 12.45
N HIS A 93 -4.42 -8.32 11.15
CA HIS A 93 -5.44 -9.01 10.36
C HIS A 93 -4.97 -10.35 9.83
N GLY A 94 -3.87 -10.89 10.35
CA GLY A 94 -3.43 -12.26 10.08
C GLY A 94 -2.59 -12.42 8.82
N MET A 95 -2.16 -11.33 8.21
CA MET A 95 -1.33 -11.41 7.01
C MET A 95 0.11 -11.77 7.39
N THR A 96 0.72 -12.68 6.64
CA THR A 96 2.11 -13.09 6.84
C THR A 96 3.01 -12.59 5.71
N ARG A 97 2.43 -12.13 4.64
CA ARG A 97 3.12 -11.50 3.51
C ARG A 97 2.14 -10.56 2.80
N LEU A 98 2.68 -9.64 2.04
CA LEU A 98 1.87 -8.80 1.17
C LEU A 98 2.61 -8.49 -0.12
N TYR A 99 1.88 -7.97 -1.10
CA TYR A 99 2.45 -7.52 -2.36
C TYR A 99 2.44 -6.00 -2.42
N ILE A 100 3.51 -5.44 -2.99
CA ILE A 100 3.57 -4.02 -3.33
C ILE A 100 4.00 -3.96 -4.78
N THR A 101 3.30 -3.18 -5.57
CA THR A 101 3.51 -3.14 -7.01
C THR A 101 3.70 -1.71 -7.51
N CYS A 102 4.35 -1.59 -8.65
CA CYS A 102 4.50 -0.30 -9.33
C CYS A 102 4.73 -0.54 -10.82
N ALA A 103 4.61 0.52 -11.61
CA ALA A 103 4.98 0.43 -13.02
C ALA A 103 6.46 0.07 -13.16
N GLU A 104 6.80 -0.66 -14.20
CA GLU A 104 8.13 -1.22 -14.44
C GLU A 104 9.26 -0.19 -14.33
N ASP A 105 9.03 1.02 -14.81
CA ASP A 105 10.05 2.07 -14.87
C ASP A 105 9.88 3.16 -13.81
N ASN A 106 8.98 2.96 -12.85
CA ASN A 106 8.77 3.92 -11.76
C ASN A 106 9.86 3.76 -10.69
N ALA A 107 11.04 4.31 -10.95
CA ALA A 107 12.20 4.14 -10.10
C ALA A 107 12.03 4.67 -8.67
N PRO A 108 11.44 5.83 -8.42
CA PRO A 108 11.21 6.27 -7.04
C PRO A 108 10.39 5.25 -6.25
N SER A 109 9.38 4.64 -6.88
CA SER A 109 8.53 3.66 -6.22
C SER A 109 9.27 2.35 -5.96
N TYR A 110 9.91 1.76 -6.98
CA TYR A 110 10.55 0.45 -6.74
C TYR A 110 11.76 0.56 -5.81
N ARG A 111 12.44 1.70 -5.76
CA ARG A 111 13.51 1.91 -4.78
C ARG A 111 12.97 1.95 -3.36
N THR A 112 11.82 2.58 -3.15
CA THR A 112 11.14 2.59 -1.85
C THR A 112 10.77 1.17 -1.43
N ILE A 113 10.19 0.39 -2.33
CA ILE A 113 9.78 -0.98 -2.06
C ILE A 113 10.99 -1.85 -1.71
N GLU A 114 12.09 -1.70 -2.44
CA GLU A 114 13.32 -2.46 -2.18
C GLU A 114 13.93 -2.10 -0.83
N ARG A 115 13.87 -0.83 -0.44
CA ARG A 115 14.37 -0.38 0.87
C ARG A 115 13.52 -0.90 2.03
N LEU A 116 12.24 -1.20 1.77
CA LEU A 116 11.38 -1.86 2.75
C LEU A 116 11.71 -3.33 2.94
N GLY A 117 12.52 -3.90 2.07
CA GLY A 117 12.82 -5.33 2.07
C GLY A 117 11.98 -6.12 1.08
N GLY A 118 11.31 -5.46 0.17
CA GLY A 118 10.53 -6.12 -0.87
C GLY A 118 11.42 -6.93 -1.81
N ARG A 119 10.98 -8.15 -2.13
CA ARG A 119 11.68 -9.04 -3.06
C ARG A 119 10.92 -9.07 -4.38
N LEU A 120 11.60 -8.75 -5.47
CA LEU A 120 10.99 -8.77 -6.80
C LEU A 120 10.62 -10.19 -7.18
N LEU A 121 9.34 -10.46 -7.44
CA LEU A 121 8.86 -11.75 -7.94
C LEU A 121 8.91 -11.79 -9.46
N GLU A 122 8.43 -10.76 -10.12
CA GLU A 122 8.39 -10.71 -11.58
C GLU A 122 8.13 -9.29 -12.08
N ILE A 123 8.44 -9.09 -13.34
CA ILE A 123 7.99 -7.93 -14.11
C ILE A 123 7.08 -8.51 -15.19
N CYS A 124 5.82 -8.14 -15.19
CA CYS A 124 4.84 -8.80 -16.04
C CYS A 124 3.82 -7.85 -16.64
N GLU A 125 3.18 -8.31 -17.70
CA GLU A 125 2.01 -7.63 -18.24
C GLU A 125 0.83 -7.88 -17.30
N VAL A 126 -0.01 -6.85 -17.13
CA VAL A 126 -1.22 -6.96 -16.31
C VAL A 126 -2.31 -7.61 -17.19
N PRO A 127 -2.94 -8.71 -16.72
CA PRO A 127 -3.93 -9.39 -17.51
C PRO A 127 -5.23 -8.58 -17.64
N ARG A 128 -5.96 -8.82 -18.73
CA ARG A 128 -7.23 -8.12 -18.99
C ARG A 128 -8.28 -8.37 -17.93
N GLU A 129 -8.20 -9.48 -17.23
CA GLU A 129 -9.13 -9.87 -16.16
C GLU A 129 -8.99 -9.01 -14.90
N TYR A 130 -7.89 -8.28 -14.79
CA TYR A 130 -7.70 -7.35 -13.68
C TYR A 130 -8.75 -6.23 -13.78
N PHE A 131 -9.47 -5.97 -12.66
CA PHE A 131 -10.65 -5.10 -12.69
C PHE A 131 -10.36 -3.66 -13.15
N ALA A 132 -9.15 -3.18 -12.92
CA ALA A 132 -8.75 -1.81 -13.30
C ALA A 132 -7.90 -1.77 -14.57
N TRP A 133 -7.90 -2.87 -15.34
CA TRP A 133 -7.16 -2.92 -16.60
C TRP A 133 -7.63 -1.85 -17.57
N TYR A 134 -6.71 -1.27 -18.32
CA TYR A 134 -7.01 -0.34 -19.40
C TYR A 134 -5.99 -0.54 -20.52
N GLU A 135 -6.37 -0.16 -21.74
CA GLU A 135 -5.49 -0.27 -22.89
C GLU A 135 -4.26 0.61 -22.70
N GLY A 136 -3.08 0.03 -22.83
CA GLY A 136 -1.83 0.76 -22.61
C GLY A 136 -1.32 0.73 -21.18
N ILE A 137 -1.99 -0.05 -20.29
CA ILE A 137 -1.48 -0.21 -18.92
C ILE A 137 -0.02 -0.70 -18.96
N PRO A 138 0.91 -0.07 -18.21
CA PRO A 138 2.31 -0.47 -18.25
C PRO A 138 2.53 -1.84 -17.60
N ARG A 139 3.64 -2.48 -17.93
CA ARG A 139 4.08 -3.67 -17.21
C ARG A 139 4.33 -3.28 -15.75
N HIS A 140 4.06 -4.22 -14.87
CA HIS A 140 4.19 -4.01 -13.42
C HIS A 140 5.34 -4.81 -12.85
N ARG A 141 5.99 -4.23 -11.85
CA ARG A 141 6.89 -4.94 -10.94
C ARG A 141 6.06 -5.43 -9.78
N ILE A 142 6.14 -6.72 -9.50
CA ILE A 142 5.43 -7.34 -8.38
C ILE A 142 6.46 -7.71 -7.32
N TYR A 143 6.36 -7.09 -6.16
CA TYR A 143 7.23 -7.37 -5.03
C TYR A 143 6.46 -8.09 -3.93
N GLN A 144 7.14 -8.97 -3.22
CA GLN A 144 6.60 -9.59 -2.02
C GLN A 144 7.38 -9.09 -0.81
N LEU A 145 6.65 -8.73 0.23
CA LEU A 145 7.21 -8.34 1.51
C LEU A 145 6.71 -9.33 2.55
N ASP A 146 7.63 -10.01 3.23
CA ASP A 146 7.29 -10.92 4.32
C ASP A 146 7.13 -10.12 5.61
N LEU A 147 6.14 -10.50 6.41
CA LEU A 147 5.77 -9.76 7.62
C LEU A 147 6.23 -10.44 8.91
#